data_4225b99a0eda9d71b60c6d4e8fd8c394
#
_entry.id   4225b99a0eda9d71b60c6d4e8fd8c394
#
_cell.length_a   1.000
_cell.length_b   1.000
_cell.length_c   1.000
_cell.angle_alpha   90.00
_cell.angle_beta   90.00
_cell.angle_gamma   90.00
#
_symmetry.space_group_name_H-M   'P 1'
#
loop_
_entity.id
_entity.type
_entity.pdbx_description
1 polymer ?
#
loop_
_entity_poly.entity_id
_entity_poly.type
_entity_poly.pdbx_seq_one_letter_code
_entity_poly.pdbx_strand_id
1 'polypeptide(L)'
;NYKIEQKENEISKIEEDLERVTKKYNEQKNLLDARLIAMYETDNTNYLDVVLGSKSVSDFISSYYLISELTSYDMDLLELVENQRKQIEDQNNKLGAQKSSLEQEKSTQQKTQIALSNTKILRQNYIEKLSQAEQELQAKIDEYNSQINEVESEIRKLALTVSFGEDYKGGPMQWPINGHYT
;
A
#
# COMPACT_ATOMS: atom_id res chain seq x y z
N ASN A 1 -3.06 -2.83 3.80
CA ASN A 1 -2.78 -4.29 3.63
C ASN A 1 -3.23 -4.82 2.26
N TYR A 2 -4.46 -4.53 1.79
CA TYR A 2 -5.00 -5.06 0.53
C TYR A 2 -4.13 -4.78 -0.71
N LYS A 3 -3.61 -3.56 -0.85
CA LYS A 3 -2.72 -3.21 -1.99
C LYS A 3 -1.38 -3.94 -1.97
N ILE A 4 -0.81 -4.13 -0.78
CA ILE A 4 0.43 -4.89 -0.61
C ILE A 4 0.21 -6.35 -1.00
N GLU A 5 -0.86 -6.96 -0.50
CA GLU A 5 -1.24 -8.33 -0.83
C GLU A 5 -1.50 -8.54 -2.34
N GLN A 6 -2.18 -7.58 -2.99
CA GLN A 6 -2.36 -7.62 -4.45
C GLN A 6 -1.01 -7.60 -5.19
N LYS A 7 -0.09 -6.72 -4.79
CA LYS A 7 1.25 -6.66 -5.42
C LYS A 7 2.08 -7.91 -5.14
N GLU A 8 2.00 -8.47 -3.94
CA GLU A 8 2.67 -9.75 -3.63
C GLU A 8 2.15 -10.89 -4.52
N ASN A 9 0.83 -10.96 -4.74
CA ASN A 9 0.22 -11.93 -5.64
C ASN A 9 0.61 -11.70 -7.12
N GLU A 10 0.73 -10.44 -7.56
CA GLU A 10 1.20 -10.12 -8.91
C GLU A 10 2.67 -10.51 -9.10
N ILE A 11 3.51 -10.23 -8.12
CA ILE A 11 4.92 -10.63 -8.11
C ILE A 11 5.05 -12.16 -8.21
N SER A 12 4.29 -12.90 -7.39
CA SER A 12 4.29 -14.38 -7.43
C SER A 12 3.92 -14.93 -8.80
N LYS A 13 2.91 -14.36 -9.46
CA LYS A 13 2.53 -14.75 -10.83
C LYS A 13 3.63 -14.50 -11.86
N ILE A 14 4.31 -13.34 -11.75
CA ILE A 14 5.43 -13.03 -12.64
C ILE A 14 6.60 -14.01 -12.42
N GLU A 15 6.88 -14.35 -11.15
CA GLU A 15 7.93 -15.33 -10.82
C GLU A 15 7.62 -16.73 -11.38
N GLU A 16 6.37 -17.20 -11.25
CA GLU A 16 5.93 -18.48 -11.82
C GLU A 16 6.02 -18.47 -13.36
N ASP A 17 5.57 -17.39 -14.00
CA ASP A 17 5.67 -17.24 -15.45
C ASP A 17 7.12 -17.18 -15.93
N LEU A 18 7.97 -16.47 -15.19
CA LEU A 18 9.41 -16.36 -15.48
C LEU A 18 10.10 -17.73 -15.38
N GLU A 19 9.80 -18.51 -14.35
CA GLU A 19 10.32 -19.86 -14.18
C GLU A 19 9.91 -20.76 -15.36
N ARG A 20 8.65 -20.72 -15.76
CA ARG A 20 8.11 -21.49 -16.88
C ARG A 20 8.76 -21.11 -18.21
N VAL A 21 8.92 -19.81 -18.48
CA VAL A 21 9.56 -19.34 -19.72
C VAL A 21 11.04 -19.67 -19.72
N THR A 22 11.72 -19.50 -18.59
CA THR A 22 13.15 -19.84 -18.44
C THR A 22 13.41 -21.33 -18.68
N LYS A 23 12.54 -22.20 -18.15
CA LYS A 23 12.65 -23.65 -18.39
C LYS A 23 12.53 -23.96 -19.88
N LYS A 24 11.52 -23.43 -20.57
CA LYS A 24 11.35 -23.63 -22.02
C LYS A 24 12.55 -23.08 -22.82
N TYR A 25 13.04 -21.89 -22.46
CA TYR A 25 14.23 -21.30 -23.07
C TYR A 25 15.43 -22.22 -22.95
N ASN A 26 15.70 -22.77 -21.76
CA ASN A 26 16.81 -23.66 -21.53
C ASN A 26 16.69 -24.98 -22.33
N GLU A 27 15.49 -25.55 -22.41
CA GLU A 27 15.23 -26.76 -23.22
C GLU A 27 15.52 -26.50 -24.71
N GLN A 28 15.05 -25.39 -25.25
CA GLN A 28 15.23 -25.02 -26.65
C GLN A 28 16.66 -24.57 -26.96
N LYS A 29 17.30 -23.86 -26.03
CA LYS A 29 18.70 -23.49 -26.12
C LYS A 29 19.60 -24.75 -26.16
N ASN A 30 19.33 -25.72 -25.28
CA ASN A 30 20.09 -26.97 -25.28
C ASN A 30 19.90 -27.74 -26.60
N LEU A 31 18.72 -27.76 -27.19
CA LEU A 31 18.48 -28.35 -28.50
C LEU A 31 19.26 -27.61 -29.60
N LEU A 32 19.24 -26.27 -29.60
CA LEU A 32 20.00 -25.45 -30.54
C LEU A 32 21.51 -25.71 -30.40
N ASP A 33 22.03 -25.71 -29.17
CA ASP A 33 23.43 -25.96 -28.87
C ASP A 33 23.86 -27.36 -29.38
N ALA A 34 23.04 -28.40 -29.12
CA ALA A 34 23.31 -29.74 -29.62
C ALA A 34 23.33 -29.84 -31.17
N ARG A 35 22.42 -29.10 -31.82
CA ARG A 35 22.41 -29.02 -33.31
C ARG A 35 23.63 -28.28 -33.84
N LEU A 36 24.02 -27.16 -33.23
CA LEU A 36 25.24 -26.43 -33.62
C LEU A 36 26.50 -27.28 -33.46
N ILE A 37 26.60 -28.06 -32.37
CA ILE A 37 27.70 -29.00 -32.13
C ILE A 37 27.69 -30.07 -33.23
N ALA A 38 26.54 -30.70 -33.50
CA ALA A 38 26.43 -31.71 -34.55
C ALA A 38 26.79 -31.17 -35.93
N MET A 39 26.41 -29.94 -36.24
CA MET A 39 26.80 -29.26 -37.50
C MET A 39 28.30 -29.01 -37.58
N TYR A 40 28.92 -28.62 -36.44
CA TYR A 40 30.36 -28.37 -36.37
C TYR A 40 31.19 -29.67 -36.42
N GLU A 41 30.75 -30.72 -35.70
CA GLU A 41 31.45 -32.02 -35.65
C GLU A 41 31.32 -32.81 -36.94
N THR A 42 30.26 -32.57 -37.74
CA THR A 42 30.08 -33.21 -39.04
C THR A 42 30.99 -32.52 -40.09
N ASP A 43 32.29 -32.53 -39.79
CA ASP A 43 33.34 -31.86 -40.56
C ASP A 43 33.22 -32.21 -42.05
N ASN A 44 32.94 -31.20 -42.89
CA ASN A 44 32.92 -31.26 -44.36
C ASN A 44 31.72 -31.89 -45.09
N THR A 45 30.66 -32.34 -44.47
CA THR A 45 29.44 -32.60 -45.26
C THR A 45 28.63 -31.31 -45.39
N ASN A 46 29.06 -30.46 -46.31
CA ASN A 46 28.23 -29.31 -46.72
C ASN A 46 26.87 -29.86 -47.17
N TYR A 47 25.77 -29.26 -46.69
CA TYR A 47 24.41 -29.59 -47.23
C TYR A 47 24.40 -29.64 -48.75
N LEU A 48 25.27 -28.85 -49.39
CA LEU A 48 25.48 -28.83 -50.82
C LEU A 48 26.08 -30.16 -51.33
N ASP A 49 26.99 -30.81 -50.58
CA ASP A 49 27.58 -32.06 -50.99
C ASP A 49 26.57 -33.22 -50.95
N VAL A 50 25.64 -33.17 -49.98
CA VAL A 50 24.53 -34.15 -49.92
C VAL A 50 23.59 -33.98 -51.10
N VAL A 51 23.26 -32.74 -51.48
CA VAL A 51 22.39 -32.43 -52.62
C VAL A 51 23.08 -32.74 -53.92
N LEU A 52 24.35 -32.35 -54.12
CA LEU A 52 25.12 -32.56 -55.33
C LEU A 52 25.60 -33.99 -55.50
N GLY A 53 25.76 -34.78 -54.39
CA GLY A 53 26.10 -36.20 -54.38
C GLY A 53 24.93 -37.12 -54.70
N SER A 54 23.74 -36.60 -55.00
CA SER A 54 22.54 -37.38 -55.34
C SER A 54 22.74 -38.22 -56.61
N LYS A 55 22.30 -39.47 -56.54
CA LYS A 55 22.50 -40.43 -57.65
C LYS A 55 21.36 -40.34 -58.71
N SER A 56 20.27 -39.70 -58.38
CA SER A 56 19.12 -39.52 -59.27
C SER A 56 18.49 -38.15 -59.09
N VAL A 57 17.72 -37.68 -60.07
CA VAL A 57 16.93 -36.44 -59.99
C VAL A 57 15.91 -36.51 -58.85
N SER A 58 15.31 -37.65 -58.59
CA SER A 58 14.40 -37.87 -57.46
C SER A 58 15.09 -37.71 -56.12
N ASP A 59 16.30 -38.29 -55.98
CA ASP A 59 17.11 -38.17 -54.74
C ASP A 59 17.53 -36.71 -54.52
N PHE A 60 17.92 -36.03 -55.60
CA PHE A 60 18.27 -34.60 -55.56
C PHE A 60 17.10 -33.72 -55.04
N ILE A 61 15.91 -33.90 -55.60
CA ILE A 61 14.72 -33.15 -55.19
C ILE A 61 14.37 -33.45 -53.70
N SER A 62 14.43 -34.71 -53.30
CA SER A 62 14.16 -35.16 -51.93
C SER A 62 15.17 -34.59 -50.91
N SER A 63 16.46 -34.63 -51.26
CA SER A 63 17.54 -34.07 -50.42
C SER A 63 17.45 -32.58 -50.32
N TYR A 64 17.16 -31.87 -51.40
CA TYR A 64 16.96 -30.42 -51.39
C TYR A 64 15.78 -30.00 -50.51
N TYR A 65 14.65 -30.70 -50.64
CA TYR A 65 13.46 -30.42 -49.81
C TYR A 65 13.75 -30.65 -48.33
N LEU A 66 14.40 -31.77 -47.98
CA LEU A 66 14.75 -32.12 -46.60
C LEU A 66 15.69 -31.05 -45.98
N ILE A 67 16.73 -30.61 -46.73
CA ILE A 67 17.68 -29.60 -46.26
C ILE A 67 17.01 -28.24 -46.11
N SER A 68 16.14 -27.88 -47.05
CA SER A 68 15.38 -26.63 -46.99
C SER A 68 14.49 -26.60 -45.76
N GLU A 69 13.76 -27.69 -45.47
CA GLU A 69 12.89 -27.83 -44.29
C GLU A 69 13.71 -27.76 -42.98
N LEU A 70 14.86 -28.44 -42.96
CA LEU A 70 15.76 -28.47 -41.82
C LEU A 70 16.31 -27.04 -41.53
N THR A 71 16.71 -26.32 -42.54
CA THR A 71 17.24 -24.96 -42.44
C THR A 71 16.14 -24.01 -41.92
N SER A 72 14.91 -24.11 -42.43
CA SER A 72 13.78 -23.34 -41.96
C SER A 72 13.51 -23.60 -40.48
N TYR A 73 13.48 -24.88 -40.07
CA TYR A 73 13.30 -25.25 -38.66
C TYR A 73 14.40 -24.67 -37.74
N ASP A 74 15.66 -24.64 -38.20
CA ASP A 74 16.77 -24.09 -37.43
C ASP A 74 16.63 -22.57 -37.27
N MET A 75 16.19 -21.86 -38.32
CA MET A 75 15.92 -20.42 -38.26
C MET A 75 14.77 -20.11 -37.30
N ASP A 76 13.67 -20.86 -37.37
CA ASP A 76 12.53 -20.72 -36.48
C ASP A 76 12.92 -20.96 -35.00
N LEU A 77 13.74 -21.99 -34.75
CA LEU A 77 14.25 -22.30 -33.42
C LEU A 77 15.13 -21.18 -32.87
N LEU A 78 15.97 -20.59 -33.72
CA LEU A 78 16.87 -19.50 -33.36
C LEU A 78 16.06 -18.22 -33.00
N GLU A 79 15.07 -17.90 -33.84
CA GLU A 79 14.15 -16.78 -33.58
C GLU A 79 13.36 -16.99 -32.28
N LEU A 80 12.88 -18.21 -32.05
CA LEU A 80 12.14 -18.54 -30.84
C LEU A 80 13.00 -18.38 -29.57
N VAL A 81 14.24 -18.87 -29.59
CA VAL A 81 15.20 -18.75 -28.46
C VAL A 81 15.50 -17.27 -28.19
N GLU A 82 15.73 -16.48 -29.25
CA GLU A 82 16.00 -15.03 -29.09
C GLU A 82 14.78 -14.27 -28.55
N ASN A 83 13.58 -14.57 -29.03
CA ASN A 83 12.36 -13.97 -28.52
C ASN A 83 12.10 -14.33 -27.05
N GLN A 84 12.35 -15.57 -26.65
CA GLN A 84 12.25 -15.98 -25.25
C GLN A 84 13.29 -15.30 -24.35
N ARG A 85 14.54 -15.14 -24.85
CA ARG A 85 15.57 -14.39 -24.14
C ARG A 85 15.12 -12.96 -23.83
N LYS A 86 14.59 -12.26 -24.84
CA LYS A 86 14.05 -10.90 -24.67
C LYS A 86 12.86 -10.86 -23.67
N GLN A 87 11.97 -11.84 -23.77
CA GLN A 87 10.84 -11.96 -22.85
C GLN A 87 11.31 -12.15 -21.39
N ILE A 88 12.32 -12.98 -21.17
CA ILE A 88 12.91 -13.19 -19.83
C ILE A 88 13.53 -11.89 -19.30
N GLU A 89 14.26 -11.16 -20.15
CA GLU A 89 14.88 -9.89 -19.77
C GLU A 89 13.81 -8.86 -19.37
N ASP A 90 12.76 -8.72 -20.18
CA ASP A 90 11.65 -7.79 -19.91
C ASP A 90 10.90 -8.16 -18.63
N GLN A 91 10.63 -9.44 -18.39
CA GLN A 91 9.98 -9.91 -17.17
C GLN A 91 10.85 -9.70 -15.94
N ASN A 92 12.17 -9.92 -16.02
CA ASN A 92 13.10 -9.63 -14.93
C ASN A 92 13.13 -8.15 -14.57
N ASN A 93 13.14 -7.27 -15.58
CA ASN A 93 13.08 -5.82 -15.37
C ASN A 93 11.77 -5.40 -14.68
N LYS A 94 10.63 -5.93 -15.12
CA LYS A 94 9.32 -5.69 -14.49
C LYS A 94 9.29 -6.21 -13.06
N LEU A 95 9.79 -7.40 -12.82
CA LEU A 95 9.87 -8.01 -11.49
C LEU A 95 10.71 -7.13 -10.54
N GLY A 96 11.86 -6.65 -10.98
CA GLY A 96 12.72 -5.75 -10.22
C GLY A 96 12.00 -4.44 -9.84
N ALA A 97 11.33 -3.82 -10.81
CA ALA A 97 10.56 -2.60 -10.58
C ALA A 97 9.39 -2.81 -9.59
N GLN A 98 8.66 -3.92 -9.71
CA GLN A 98 7.55 -4.23 -8.81
C GLN A 98 8.02 -4.56 -7.39
N LYS A 99 9.11 -5.30 -7.23
CA LYS A 99 9.72 -5.56 -5.91
C LYS A 99 10.16 -4.27 -5.22
N SER A 100 10.80 -3.37 -5.96
CA SER A 100 11.20 -2.05 -5.45
C SER A 100 10.00 -1.21 -5.02
N SER A 101 8.94 -1.18 -5.83
CA SER A 101 7.69 -0.48 -5.51
C SER A 101 6.98 -1.07 -4.28
N LEU A 102 6.98 -2.39 -4.13
CA LEU A 102 6.42 -3.08 -2.96
C LEU A 102 7.17 -2.68 -1.68
N GLU A 103 8.50 -2.64 -1.73
CA GLU A 103 9.34 -2.27 -0.59
C GLU A 103 9.08 -0.81 -0.15
N GLN A 104 8.95 0.10 -1.12
CA GLN A 104 8.57 1.50 -0.83
C GLN A 104 7.19 1.61 -0.16
N GLU A 105 6.20 0.83 -0.63
CA GLU A 105 4.88 0.82 -0.01
C GLU A 105 4.90 0.25 1.40
N LYS A 106 5.62 -0.84 1.64
CA LYS A 106 5.82 -1.43 2.98
C LYS A 106 6.46 -0.42 3.93
N SER A 107 7.52 0.27 3.48
CA SER A 107 8.19 1.32 4.26
C SER A 107 7.24 2.48 4.60
N THR A 108 6.45 2.94 3.63
CA THR A 108 5.49 4.02 3.83
C THR A 108 4.38 3.61 4.79
N GLN A 109 3.87 2.39 4.67
CA GLN A 109 2.86 1.84 5.58
C GLN A 109 3.40 1.77 7.02
N GLN A 110 4.62 1.30 7.20
CA GLN A 110 5.27 1.24 8.52
C GLN A 110 5.41 2.62 9.15
N LYS A 111 5.86 3.63 8.38
CA LYS A 111 5.94 5.03 8.85
C LYS A 111 4.57 5.57 9.25
N THR A 112 3.54 5.30 8.45
CA THR A 112 2.16 5.72 8.74
C THR A 112 1.63 5.06 10.01
N GLN A 113 1.93 3.78 10.23
CA GLN A 113 1.52 3.06 11.43
C GLN A 113 2.18 3.61 12.70
N ILE A 114 3.47 3.96 12.62
CA ILE A 114 4.19 4.62 13.72
C ILE A 114 3.59 6.00 14.01
N ALA A 115 3.33 6.81 12.97
CA ALA A 115 2.71 8.13 13.12
C ALA A 115 1.30 8.04 13.74
N LEU A 116 0.49 7.05 13.32
CA LEU A 116 -0.83 6.81 13.89
C LEU A 116 -0.75 6.40 15.36
N SER A 117 0.19 5.53 15.72
CA SER A 117 0.43 5.13 17.12
C SER A 117 0.82 6.33 17.98
N ASN A 118 1.75 7.17 17.51
CA ASN A 118 2.15 8.38 18.22
C ASN A 118 0.98 9.36 18.39
N THR A 119 0.16 9.54 17.33
CA THR A 119 -1.03 10.38 17.39
C THR A 119 -2.05 9.84 18.41
N LYS A 120 -2.22 8.52 18.48
CA LYS A 120 -3.10 7.88 19.47
C LYS A 120 -2.63 8.15 20.90
N ILE A 121 -1.34 8.01 21.17
CA ILE A 121 -0.74 8.29 22.47
C ILE A 121 -0.94 9.77 22.85
N LEU A 122 -0.66 10.70 21.92
CA LEU A 122 -0.89 12.12 22.16
C LEU A 122 -2.36 12.43 22.49
N ARG A 123 -3.29 11.86 21.73
CA ARG A 123 -4.74 12.03 22.00
C ARG A 123 -5.13 11.48 23.38
N GLN A 124 -4.58 10.33 23.77
CA GLN A 124 -4.84 9.76 25.10
C GLN A 124 -4.36 10.68 26.21
N ASN A 125 -3.15 11.23 26.07
CA ASN A 125 -2.60 12.18 27.03
C ASN A 125 -3.43 13.47 27.12
N TYR A 126 -3.98 13.94 25.99
CA TYR A 126 -4.89 15.10 26.00
C TYR A 126 -6.22 14.79 26.70
N ILE A 127 -6.79 13.60 26.49
CA ILE A 127 -8.02 13.17 27.16
C ILE A 127 -7.80 13.10 28.67
N GLU A 128 -6.67 12.56 29.12
CA GLU A 128 -6.34 12.49 30.54
C GLU A 128 -6.21 13.87 31.17
N LYS A 129 -5.48 14.81 30.51
CA LYS A 129 -5.37 16.20 30.99
C LYS A 129 -6.73 16.92 31.03
N LEU A 130 -7.58 16.68 30.04
CA LEU A 130 -8.91 17.28 29.98
C LEU A 130 -9.79 16.75 31.10
N SER A 131 -9.74 15.44 31.37
CA SER A 131 -10.47 14.81 32.47
C SER A 131 -10.00 15.34 33.86
N GLN A 132 -8.70 15.54 34.05
CA GLN A 132 -8.17 16.15 35.28
C GLN A 132 -8.67 17.58 35.45
N ALA A 133 -8.62 18.41 34.38
CA ALA A 133 -9.12 19.78 34.41
C ALA A 133 -10.65 19.84 34.68
N GLU A 134 -11.40 18.90 34.13
CA GLU A 134 -12.85 18.77 34.41
C GLU A 134 -13.11 18.48 35.89
N GLN A 135 -12.36 17.55 36.49
CA GLN A 135 -12.47 17.21 37.91
C GLN A 135 -12.13 18.39 38.80
N GLU A 136 -11.02 19.13 38.48
CA GLU A 136 -10.64 20.33 39.22
C GLU A 136 -11.71 21.43 39.13
N LEU A 137 -12.31 21.60 37.95
CA LEU A 137 -13.36 22.59 37.73
C LEU A 137 -14.64 22.19 38.51
N GLN A 138 -15.01 20.93 38.51
CA GLN A 138 -16.14 20.43 39.25
C GLN A 138 -15.95 20.63 40.77
N ALA A 139 -14.78 20.36 41.31
CA ALA A 139 -14.45 20.59 42.70
C ALA A 139 -14.61 22.06 43.09
N LYS A 140 -14.18 23.01 42.22
CA LYS A 140 -14.39 24.44 42.44
C LYS A 140 -15.87 24.85 42.41
N ILE A 141 -16.64 24.27 41.50
CA ILE A 141 -18.10 24.50 41.41
C ILE A 141 -18.75 24.04 42.70
N ASP A 142 -18.40 22.88 43.22
CA ASP A 142 -18.94 22.35 44.47
C ASP A 142 -18.57 23.20 45.66
N GLU A 143 -17.32 23.72 45.72
CA GLU A 143 -16.87 24.69 46.73
C GLU A 143 -17.67 26.00 46.68
N TYR A 144 -17.87 26.60 45.49
CA TYR A 144 -18.66 27.81 45.31
C TYR A 144 -20.13 27.61 45.71
N ASN A 145 -20.72 26.48 45.35
CA ASN A 145 -22.08 26.15 45.75
C ASN A 145 -22.22 26.03 47.28
N SER A 146 -21.21 25.47 47.94
CA SER A 146 -21.18 25.47 49.43
C SER A 146 -21.13 26.88 50.03
N GLN A 147 -20.27 27.75 49.51
CA GLN A 147 -20.15 29.13 49.93
C GLN A 147 -21.46 29.91 49.69
N ILE A 148 -22.13 29.70 48.56
CA ILE A 148 -23.43 30.31 48.25
C ILE A 148 -24.47 29.85 49.28
N ASN A 149 -24.52 28.56 49.60
CA ASN A 149 -25.46 28.06 50.62
C ASN A 149 -25.20 28.63 52.02
N GLU A 150 -23.93 28.84 52.39
CA GLU A 150 -23.58 29.51 53.66
C GLU A 150 -24.05 30.95 53.67
N VAL A 151 -23.77 31.75 52.63
CA VAL A 151 -24.21 33.12 52.49
C VAL A 151 -25.75 33.23 52.51
N GLU A 152 -26.45 32.32 51.81
CA GLU A 152 -27.91 32.29 51.83
C GLU A 152 -28.44 32.01 53.26
N SER A 153 -27.78 31.08 53.96
CA SER A 153 -28.13 30.76 55.36
C SER A 153 -27.95 32.01 56.27
N GLU A 154 -26.86 32.74 56.11
CA GLU A 154 -26.60 33.95 56.88
C GLU A 154 -27.62 35.05 56.55
N ILE A 155 -27.94 35.26 55.28
CA ILE A 155 -28.98 36.21 54.84
C ILE A 155 -30.32 35.86 55.49
N ARG A 156 -30.70 34.58 55.51
CA ARG A 156 -31.95 34.14 56.16
C ARG A 156 -31.94 34.41 57.66
N LYS A 157 -30.81 34.17 58.35
CA LYS A 157 -30.67 34.47 59.78
C LYS A 157 -30.81 36.01 60.03
N LEU A 158 -30.14 36.81 59.22
CA LEU A 158 -30.25 38.24 59.34
C LEU A 158 -31.65 38.75 59.04
N ALA A 159 -32.33 38.23 58.05
CA ALA A 159 -33.72 38.56 57.73
C ALA A 159 -34.70 38.22 58.87
N LEU A 160 -34.40 37.15 59.62
CA LEU A 160 -35.21 36.78 60.82
C LEU A 160 -34.90 37.70 62.02
N THR A 161 -33.69 38.28 62.09
CA THR A 161 -33.31 39.20 63.21
C THR A 161 -33.71 40.66 62.98
N VAL A 162 -33.88 41.03 61.70
CA VAL A 162 -34.42 42.33 61.34
C VAL A 162 -35.95 42.28 61.53
N SER A 163 -36.40 42.45 62.74
CA SER A 163 -37.78 42.76 63.00
C SER A 163 -37.99 44.17 62.43
N PHE A 164 -38.70 44.27 61.30
CA PHE A 164 -39.25 45.59 60.87
C PHE A 164 -40.21 45.95 61.98
N GLY A 165 -39.82 46.99 62.75
CA GLY A 165 -40.66 47.52 63.77
C GLY A 165 -42.10 47.82 63.26
N GLU A 166 -43.11 47.57 64.08
CA GLU A 166 -44.53 47.65 63.76
C GLU A 166 -45.01 49.04 63.26
N ASP A 167 -44.12 50.01 63.02
CA ASP A 167 -44.43 51.37 62.67
C ASP A 167 -44.32 51.76 61.20
N TYR A 168 -44.05 50.84 60.30
CA TYR A 168 -44.13 51.18 58.88
C TYR A 168 -45.60 51.07 58.41
N LYS A 169 -46.33 52.18 58.54
CA LYS A 169 -47.63 52.38 57.88
C LYS A 169 -47.32 52.65 56.40
N GLY A 170 -47.27 51.59 55.61
CA GLY A 170 -46.95 51.63 54.19
C GLY A 170 -47.61 52.77 53.40
N GLY A 171 -46.81 53.74 53.04
CA GLY A 171 -47.13 54.64 51.95
C GLY A 171 -46.66 54.07 50.63
N PRO A 172 -47.20 54.49 49.48
CA PRO A 172 -46.74 53.97 48.18
C PRO A 172 -45.26 54.30 47.99
N MET A 173 -44.42 53.27 47.83
CA MET A 173 -43.03 53.43 47.52
C MET A 173 -42.89 54.10 46.15
N GLN A 174 -42.51 55.37 46.16
CA GLN A 174 -42.16 56.06 44.91
C GLN A 174 -40.75 55.66 44.51
N TRP A 175 -40.60 55.16 43.30
CA TRP A 175 -39.27 54.92 42.72
C TRP A 175 -38.49 56.22 42.65
N PRO A 176 -37.26 56.28 43.11
CA PRO A 176 -36.50 57.54 43.16
C PRO A 176 -36.01 58.04 41.78
N ILE A 177 -36.36 57.34 40.72
CA ILE A 177 -35.89 57.68 39.38
C ILE A 177 -37.03 57.47 38.36
N ASN A 178 -37.53 58.64 37.82
CA ASN A 178 -38.33 58.63 36.60
C ASN A 178 -37.42 58.57 35.39
N GLY A 179 -36.94 57.38 35.06
CA GLY A 179 -36.11 57.12 33.90
C GLY A 179 -36.82 56.19 32.90
N HIS A 180 -37.01 56.71 31.67
CA HIS A 180 -37.35 55.81 30.54
C HIS A 180 -36.18 54.86 30.23
N TYR A 181 -36.43 53.57 30.26
CA TYR A 181 -35.49 52.59 29.68
C TYR A 181 -35.68 52.66 28.17
N THR A 182 -34.60 53.00 27.43
CA THR A 182 -34.47 52.87 25.99
C THR A 182 -33.84 51.53 25.68
#